data_26b6e8db490c9eca7a4216b190f91132
#
_entry.id   26b6e8db490c9eca7a4216b190f91132
#
_cell.length_a   1.000
_cell.length_b   1.000
_cell.length_c   1.000
_cell.angle_alpha   90.00
_cell.angle_beta   90.00
_cell.angle_gamma   90.00
#
_symmetry.space_group_name_H-M   'P 1'
#
loop_
_entity.id
_entity.type
_entity.pdbx_description
1 polymer ?
#
loop_
_entity_poly.entity_id
_entity_poly.type
_entity_poly.pdbx_seq_one_letter_code
_entity_poly.pdbx_strand_id
1 'polypeptide(L)'
;HDEMLKPSYRVFKESFVLCWAGLEKKEKENSYYSRVDVELINEHVKLFYSAHDEVEIEMDAHSFSLIEYVRLGFHNAYKYYPLERVSFLFDNKGSYQIDSAFLFTPPKYEKKLLHHIYNANNALGEKLLKNTSLTKNDREDVGNLAPTYMLCYLNGFEEALDKLNKLTVVIKQHSDHAYQGLKDTRRILRKIKYH
;
A
#
# COMPACT_ATOMS: atom_id res chain seq x y z
N HIS A 1 17.13 9.98 16.36
CA HIS A 1 16.01 10.01 17.32
C HIS A 1 14.93 9.13 16.72
N ASP A 2 14.79 7.92 17.29
CA ASP A 2 13.70 7.02 16.96
C ASP A 2 12.42 7.62 17.57
N GLU A 3 11.65 8.35 16.79
CA GLU A 3 10.28 8.69 17.16
C GLU A 3 9.43 7.43 17.10
N MET A 4 9.58 6.57 18.09
CA MET A 4 8.56 5.56 18.33
C MET A 4 7.28 6.27 18.73
N LEU A 5 6.26 6.17 17.89
CA LEU A 5 4.92 6.61 18.26
C LEU A 5 4.51 5.87 19.54
N LYS A 6 3.88 6.57 20.46
CA LYS A 6 3.40 5.95 21.69
C LYS A 6 2.41 4.85 21.34
N PRO A 7 2.51 3.66 21.94
CA PRO A 7 1.55 2.60 21.70
C PRO A 7 0.13 3.06 22.08
N SER A 8 -0.81 2.77 21.23
CA SER A 8 -2.23 2.94 21.53
C SER A 8 -2.79 1.63 22.06
N TYR A 9 -3.64 1.68 23.06
CA TYR A 9 -4.25 0.48 23.63
C TYR A 9 -5.72 0.67 23.98
N ARG A 10 -6.46 -0.43 23.98
CA ARG A 10 -7.83 -0.54 24.47
C ARG A 10 -7.99 -1.81 25.29
N VAL A 11 -8.81 -1.73 26.32
CA VAL A 11 -9.19 -2.88 27.13
C VAL A 11 -10.62 -3.25 26.78
N PHE A 12 -10.81 -4.49 26.31
CA PHE A 12 -12.11 -5.08 26.02
C PHE A 12 -12.33 -6.21 27.04
N LYS A 13 -12.90 -5.87 28.20
CA LYS A 13 -13.11 -6.79 29.34
C LYS A 13 -11.84 -7.59 29.71
N GLU A 14 -11.78 -8.87 29.29
CA GLU A 14 -10.67 -9.78 29.58
C GLU A 14 -9.57 -9.77 28.51
N SER A 15 -9.78 -9.00 27.43
CA SER A 15 -8.82 -8.89 26.33
C SER A 15 -8.25 -7.48 26.27
N PHE A 16 -6.96 -7.40 26.05
CA PHE A 16 -6.23 -6.16 25.88
C PHE A 16 -5.68 -6.10 24.47
N VAL A 17 -6.04 -5.07 23.71
CA VAL A 17 -5.50 -4.83 22.39
C VAL A 17 -4.43 -3.77 22.46
N LEU A 18 -3.23 -4.13 22.12
CA LEU A 18 -2.08 -3.24 22.05
C LEU A 18 -1.74 -3.01 20.56
N CYS A 19 -1.63 -1.75 20.20
CA CYS A 19 -1.23 -1.36 18.86
C CYS A 19 0.06 -0.55 18.93
N TRP A 20 1.05 -1.03 18.22
CA TRP A 20 2.33 -0.36 18.03
C TRP A 20 2.40 0.18 16.61
N ALA A 21 2.68 1.45 16.48
CA ALA A 21 2.99 2.05 15.19
C ALA A 21 4.34 2.75 15.28
N GLY A 22 5.20 2.56 14.30
CA GLY A 22 6.54 3.12 14.31
C GLY A 22 7.22 3.08 12.96
N LEU A 23 8.40 3.68 12.92
CA LEU A 23 9.30 3.60 11.77
C LEU A 23 10.37 2.56 12.10
N GLU A 24 10.43 1.50 11.32
CA GLU A 24 11.47 0.48 11.44
C GLU A 24 12.58 0.74 10.43
N LYS A 25 13.82 0.71 10.89
CA LYS A 25 15.00 0.91 10.04
C LYS A 25 15.31 -0.39 9.30
N LYS A 26 15.46 -0.30 7.99
CA LYS A 26 16.02 -1.40 7.22
C LYS A 26 17.53 -1.48 7.39
N GLU A 27 18.02 -2.57 7.95
CA GLU A 27 19.44 -2.74 8.30
C GLU A 27 20.41 -2.56 7.11
N LYS A 28 19.96 -2.89 5.88
CA LYS A 28 20.81 -2.87 4.68
C LYS A 28 20.78 -1.57 3.88
N GLU A 29 19.81 -0.67 4.10
CA GLU A 29 19.53 0.40 3.14
C GLU A 29 19.48 1.81 3.73
N ASN A 30 19.73 1.96 5.02
CA ASN A 30 19.60 3.25 5.72
C ASN A 30 18.24 3.98 5.44
N SER A 31 17.21 3.20 5.13
CA SER A 31 15.83 3.64 4.88
C SER A 31 14.91 3.19 6.02
N TYR A 32 13.79 3.90 6.17
CA TYR A 32 12.77 3.59 7.17
C TYR A 32 11.48 3.17 6.49
N TYR A 33 10.72 2.29 7.10
CA TYR A 33 9.37 1.93 6.68
C TYR A 33 8.41 1.96 7.86
N SER A 34 7.15 2.28 7.59
CA SER A 34 6.11 2.25 8.60
C SER A 34 5.78 0.80 8.95
N ARG A 35 5.67 0.52 10.25
CA ARG A 35 5.23 -0.77 10.76
C ARG A 35 4.12 -0.56 11.78
N VAL A 36 3.08 -1.36 11.67
CA VAL A 36 2.00 -1.44 12.65
C VAL A 36 1.87 -2.89 13.07
N ASP A 37 2.03 -3.14 14.35
CA ASP A 37 1.78 -4.42 14.99
C ASP A 37 0.59 -4.30 15.91
N VAL A 38 -0.31 -5.26 15.84
CA VAL A 38 -1.48 -5.37 16.71
C VAL A 38 -1.39 -6.67 17.49
N GLU A 39 -1.40 -6.56 18.79
CA GLU A 39 -1.32 -7.67 19.70
C GLU A 39 -2.61 -7.80 20.50
N LEU A 40 -3.17 -8.98 20.53
CA LEU A 40 -4.25 -9.35 21.42
C LEU A 40 -3.65 -10.04 22.63
N ILE A 41 -3.82 -9.45 23.80
CA ILE A 41 -3.32 -9.95 25.07
C ILE A 41 -4.54 -10.39 25.91
N ASN A 42 -4.65 -11.70 26.12
CA ASN A 42 -5.54 -12.28 27.09
C ASN A 42 -4.72 -13.19 28.03
N GLU A 43 -4.93 -14.47 28.09
CA GLU A 43 -4.06 -15.38 28.86
C GLU A 43 -2.67 -15.56 28.20
N HIS A 44 -2.58 -15.35 26.88
CA HIS A 44 -1.34 -15.43 26.12
C HIS A 44 -1.23 -14.26 25.14
N VAL A 45 -0.02 -13.67 25.05
CA VAL A 45 0.27 -12.65 24.03
C VAL A 45 0.28 -13.31 22.66
N LYS A 46 -0.50 -12.79 21.74
CA LYS A 46 -0.54 -13.26 20.36
C LYS A 46 -0.41 -12.08 19.41
N LEU A 47 0.60 -12.12 18.53
CA LEU A 47 0.64 -11.21 17.39
C LEU A 47 -0.56 -11.52 16.48
N PHE A 48 -1.35 -10.52 16.25
CA PHE A 48 -2.65 -10.65 15.63
C PHE A 48 -2.66 -10.10 14.22
N TYR A 49 -1.92 -9.01 14.02
CA TYR A 49 -1.80 -8.34 12.73
C TYR A 49 -0.46 -7.61 12.66
N SER A 50 0.15 -7.62 11.49
CA SER A 50 1.34 -6.82 11.20
C SER A 50 1.23 -6.24 9.78
N ALA A 51 1.50 -4.96 9.65
CA ALA A 51 1.55 -4.25 8.38
C ALA A 51 2.80 -3.38 8.29
N HIS A 52 3.33 -3.26 7.07
CA HIS A 52 4.54 -2.48 6.78
C HIS A 52 4.26 -1.29 5.86
N ASP A 53 3.02 -0.88 5.73
CA ASP A 53 2.59 0.17 4.82
C ASP A 53 1.79 1.25 5.56
N GLU A 54 1.31 2.25 4.85
CA GLU A 54 0.42 3.27 5.39
C GLU A 54 -0.86 2.64 5.91
N VAL A 55 -1.04 2.68 7.21
CA VAL A 55 -2.20 2.13 7.92
C VAL A 55 -2.71 3.18 8.90
N GLU A 56 -4.00 3.44 8.85
CA GLU A 56 -4.71 4.24 9.84
C GLU A 56 -5.39 3.31 10.84
N ILE A 57 -5.37 3.71 12.10
CA ILE A 57 -5.92 2.94 13.20
C ILE A 57 -7.10 3.70 13.78
N GLU A 58 -8.26 3.07 13.78
CA GLU A 58 -9.47 3.59 14.43
C GLU A 58 -9.83 2.70 15.61
N MET A 59 -10.15 3.31 16.75
CA MET A 59 -10.59 2.59 17.94
C MET A 59 -11.85 3.25 18.52
N ASP A 60 -12.85 2.44 18.82
CA ASP A 60 -14.02 2.84 19.58
C ASP A 60 -14.23 1.95 20.83
N ALA A 61 -15.38 2.05 21.48
CA ALA A 61 -15.67 1.30 22.70
C ALA A 61 -15.78 -0.21 22.49
N HIS A 62 -16.09 -0.67 21.27
CA HIS A 62 -16.40 -2.06 20.95
C HIS A 62 -15.68 -2.59 19.72
N SER A 63 -14.91 -1.75 19.05
CA SER A 63 -14.18 -2.13 17.85
C SER A 63 -12.78 -1.54 17.78
N PHE A 64 -11.98 -2.22 17.00
CA PHE A 64 -10.67 -1.78 16.56
C PHE A 64 -10.63 -2.01 15.06
N SER A 65 -10.27 -1.00 14.30
CA SER A 65 -10.20 -1.09 12.83
C SER A 65 -8.86 -0.61 12.31
N LEU A 66 -8.41 -1.29 11.27
CA LEU A 66 -7.24 -0.94 10.49
C LEU A 66 -7.68 -0.56 9.08
N ILE A 67 -7.31 0.62 8.63
CA ILE A 67 -7.55 1.06 7.25
C ILE A 67 -6.22 1.03 6.53
N GLU A 68 -6.12 0.14 5.55
CA GLU A 68 -4.95 0.03 4.69
C GLU A 68 -5.08 0.98 3.51
N TYR A 69 -3.98 1.64 3.15
CA TYR A 69 -3.91 2.57 2.04
C TYR A 69 -3.04 2.02 0.91
N VAL A 70 -3.30 2.45 -0.30
CA VAL A 70 -2.48 2.23 -1.48
C VAL A 70 -2.12 3.56 -2.12
N ARG A 71 -0.91 3.63 -2.64
CA ARG A 71 -0.40 4.81 -3.30
C ARG A 71 -0.63 4.73 -4.81
N LEU A 72 -1.33 5.69 -5.36
CA LEU A 72 -1.53 5.87 -6.80
C LEU A 72 -1.24 7.31 -7.22
N GLY A 73 -0.79 7.49 -8.45
CA GLY A 73 -0.52 8.80 -9.02
C GLY A 73 0.51 8.75 -10.12
N PHE A 74 1.00 9.92 -10.53
CA PHE A 74 2.00 10.09 -11.56
C PHE A 74 2.97 11.22 -11.19
N HIS A 75 4.21 11.08 -11.59
CA HIS A 75 5.30 11.99 -11.19
C HIS A 75 5.32 12.20 -9.66
N ASN A 76 5.40 13.43 -9.19
CA ASN A 76 5.42 13.76 -7.77
C ASN A 76 4.01 13.99 -7.17
N ALA A 77 2.94 13.68 -7.92
CA ALA A 77 1.55 13.88 -7.52
C ALA A 77 0.90 12.56 -7.05
N TYR A 78 1.53 11.90 -6.07
CA TYR A 78 0.94 10.72 -5.44
C TYR A 78 -0.08 11.10 -4.38
N LYS A 79 -1.12 10.26 -4.30
CA LYS A 79 -2.09 10.28 -3.21
C LYS A 79 -2.26 8.89 -2.65
N TYR A 80 -2.59 8.83 -1.38
CA TYR A 80 -2.99 7.61 -0.70
C TYR A 80 -4.50 7.46 -0.80
N TYR A 81 -4.93 6.27 -1.16
CA TYR A 81 -6.33 5.90 -1.29
C TYR A 81 -6.63 4.76 -0.33
N PRO A 82 -7.71 4.82 0.47
CA PRO A 82 -8.09 3.72 1.32
C PRO A 82 -8.40 2.50 0.46
N LEU A 83 -7.80 1.37 0.78
CA LEU A 83 -7.99 0.11 0.05
C LEU A 83 -9.02 -0.76 0.75
N GLU A 84 -8.80 -1.02 2.01
CA GLU A 84 -9.60 -1.94 2.81
C GLU A 84 -9.63 -1.49 4.26
N ARG A 85 -10.78 -1.66 4.90
CA ARG A 85 -10.90 -1.62 6.35
C ARG A 85 -11.05 -3.03 6.87
N VAL A 86 -10.24 -3.41 7.84
CA VAL A 86 -10.38 -4.65 8.61
C VAL A 86 -10.77 -4.27 10.03
N SER A 87 -11.95 -4.68 10.44
CA SER A 87 -12.50 -4.37 11.76
C SER A 87 -12.55 -5.60 12.65
N PHE A 88 -12.17 -5.43 13.89
CA PHE A 88 -12.23 -6.44 14.94
C PHE A 88 -13.30 -6.00 15.92
N LEU A 89 -14.44 -6.70 15.91
CA LEU A 89 -15.60 -6.38 16.70
C LEU A 89 -15.61 -7.27 17.94
N PHE A 90 -15.55 -6.67 19.13
CA PHE A 90 -15.50 -7.38 20.39
C PHE A 90 -16.89 -7.48 21.02
N ASP A 91 -17.28 -8.68 21.41
CA ASP A 91 -18.51 -8.91 22.16
C ASP A 91 -18.32 -8.65 23.66
N ASN A 92 -19.42 -8.77 24.39
CA ASN A 92 -19.43 -8.58 25.84
C ASN A 92 -18.64 -9.65 26.62
N LYS A 93 -18.17 -10.72 25.97
CA LYS A 93 -17.39 -11.81 26.58
C LYS A 93 -15.91 -11.73 26.23
N GLY A 94 -15.49 -10.72 25.46
CA GLY A 94 -14.12 -10.58 24.98
C GLY A 94 -13.78 -11.42 23.74
N SER A 95 -14.77 -12.14 23.18
CA SER A 95 -14.60 -12.78 21.86
C SER A 95 -14.66 -11.72 20.78
N TYR A 96 -14.03 -11.98 19.64
CA TYR A 96 -14.05 -11.05 18.53
C TYR A 96 -14.47 -11.71 17.23
N GLN A 97 -15.03 -10.88 16.35
CA GLN A 97 -15.32 -11.22 14.96
C GLN A 97 -14.50 -10.30 14.06
N ILE A 98 -14.06 -10.80 12.93
CA ILE A 98 -13.37 -10.02 11.91
C ILE A 98 -14.38 -9.69 10.83
N ASP A 99 -14.49 -8.40 10.51
CA ASP A 99 -15.24 -7.88 9.37
C ASP A 99 -14.29 -7.13 8.44
N SER A 100 -14.54 -7.18 7.15
CA SER A 100 -13.73 -6.43 6.18
C SER A 100 -14.60 -5.72 5.16
N ALA A 101 -14.25 -4.48 4.85
CA ALA A 101 -14.91 -3.66 3.86
C ALA A 101 -13.89 -3.15 2.83
N PHE A 102 -14.19 -3.40 1.56
CA PHE A 102 -13.43 -2.82 0.46
C PHE A 102 -13.82 -1.35 0.27
N LEU A 103 -12.86 -0.44 0.40
CA LEU A 103 -13.09 1.01 0.39
C LEU A 103 -12.63 1.69 -0.89
N PHE A 104 -11.84 1.01 -1.69
CA PHE A 104 -11.15 1.61 -2.82
C PHE A 104 -12.10 2.09 -3.91
N THR A 105 -12.00 3.38 -4.22
CA THR A 105 -12.67 3.98 -5.38
C THR A 105 -11.59 4.52 -6.33
N PRO A 106 -11.51 3.99 -7.57
CA PRO A 106 -10.52 4.45 -8.53
C PRO A 106 -10.66 5.95 -8.81
N PRO A 107 -9.57 6.73 -8.71
CA PRO A 107 -9.62 8.13 -9.07
C PRO A 107 -9.87 8.29 -10.58
N LYS A 108 -10.68 9.27 -10.94
CA LYS A 108 -11.02 9.59 -12.34
C LYS A 108 -10.19 10.77 -12.83
N TYR A 109 -9.73 10.67 -14.06
CA TYR A 109 -8.94 11.70 -14.71
C TYR A 109 -9.43 11.94 -16.15
N GLU A 110 -9.13 13.11 -16.70
CA GLU A 110 -9.42 13.43 -18.08
C GLU A 110 -8.61 12.54 -19.04
N LYS A 111 -9.25 12.01 -20.07
CA LYS A 111 -8.62 11.11 -21.05
C LYS A 111 -7.37 11.73 -21.69
N LYS A 112 -7.39 13.03 -22.01
CA LYS A 112 -6.25 13.73 -22.61
C LYS A 112 -5.02 13.69 -21.70
N LEU A 113 -5.22 13.95 -20.42
CA LEU A 113 -4.15 13.89 -19.42
C LEU A 113 -3.60 12.46 -19.30
N LEU A 114 -4.49 11.48 -19.22
CA LEU A 114 -4.10 10.06 -19.12
C LEU A 114 -3.32 9.59 -20.36
N HIS A 115 -3.71 9.99 -21.57
CA HIS A 115 -2.94 9.68 -22.77
C HIS A 115 -1.53 10.27 -22.73
N HIS A 116 -1.38 11.50 -22.27
CA HIS A 116 -0.07 12.13 -22.12
C HIS A 116 0.81 11.35 -21.12
N ILE A 117 0.27 11.05 -19.97
CA ILE A 117 0.94 10.30 -18.90
C ILE A 117 1.31 8.89 -19.38
N TYR A 118 0.37 8.19 -20.01
CA TYR A 118 0.59 6.85 -20.54
C TYR A 118 1.73 6.80 -21.56
N ASN A 119 1.74 7.76 -22.49
CA ASN A 119 2.80 7.84 -23.51
C ASN A 119 4.18 8.13 -22.91
N ALA A 120 4.26 9.02 -21.92
CA ALA A 120 5.50 9.31 -21.20
C ALA A 120 6.02 8.07 -20.48
N ASN A 121 5.14 7.34 -19.77
CA ASN A 121 5.48 6.09 -19.11
C ASN A 121 5.92 5.00 -20.09
N ASN A 122 5.26 4.89 -21.24
CA ASN A 122 5.67 3.94 -22.27
C ASN A 122 7.08 4.22 -22.79
N ALA A 123 7.43 5.48 -22.99
CA ALA A 123 8.78 5.86 -23.42
C ALA A 123 9.84 5.38 -22.42
N LEU A 124 9.61 5.57 -21.13
CA LEU A 124 10.50 5.08 -20.07
C LEU A 124 10.49 3.55 -19.98
N GLY A 125 9.32 2.92 -20.06
CA GLY A 125 9.17 1.46 -20.07
C GLY A 125 9.93 0.79 -21.21
N GLU A 126 9.90 1.36 -22.42
CA GLU A 126 10.66 0.86 -23.56
C GLU A 126 12.18 1.00 -23.36
N LYS A 127 12.66 2.10 -22.76
CA LYS A 127 14.08 2.24 -22.39
C LYS A 127 14.52 1.11 -21.45
N LEU A 128 13.70 0.81 -20.44
CA LEU A 128 13.99 -0.27 -19.49
C LEU A 128 14.04 -1.64 -20.15
N LEU A 129 13.06 -1.97 -20.99
CA LEU A 129 12.99 -3.26 -21.67
C LEU A 129 14.16 -3.47 -22.65
N LYS A 130 14.62 -2.39 -23.29
CA LYS A 130 15.77 -2.43 -24.22
C LYS A 130 17.12 -2.32 -23.50
N ASN A 131 17.12 -2.23 -22.19
CA ASN A 131 18.32 -2.04 -21.36
C ASN A 131 19.20 -0.86 -21.85
N THR A 132 18.55 0.22 -22.31
CA THR A 132 19.24 1.44 -22.73
C THR A 132 19.68 2.25 -21.51
N SER A 133 20.73 3.07 -21.69
CA SER A 133 21.22 3.91 -20.58
C SER A 133 20.13 4.87 -20.09
N LEU A 134 19.86 4.81 -18.78
CA LEU A 134 18.89 5.67 -18.10
C LEU A 134 19.58 6.95 -17.64
N THR A 135 18.95 8.09 -17.87
CA THR A 135 19.34 9.36 -17.25
C THR A 135 19.08 9.35 -15.74
N LYS A 136 19.55 10.34 -15.00
CA LYS A 136 19.24 10.48 -13.59
C LYS A 136 17.73 10.57 -13.36
N ASN A 137 17.04 11.40 -14.15
CA ASN A 137 15.58 11.56 -14.06
C ASN A 137 14.84 10.26 -14.39
N ASP A 138 15.27 9.54 -15.43
CA ASP A 138 14.67 8.24 -15.76
C ASP A 138 14.73 7.28 -14.55
N ARG A 139 15.83 7.24 -13.81
CA ARG A 139 15.97 6.37 -12.62
C ARG A 139 15.06 6.77 -11.49
N GLU A 140 14.88 8.08 -11.26
CA GLU A 140 13.94 8.59 -10.27
C GLU A 140 12.49 8.24 -10.65
N ASP A 141 12.17 8.25 -11.96
CA ASP A 141 10.81 7.96 -12.45
C ASP A 141 10.46 6.47 -12.53
N VAL A 142 11.43 5.55 -12.46
CA VAL A 142 11.14 4.10 -12.48
C VAL A 142 10.18 3.70 -11.35
N GLY A 143 10.31 4.30 -10.17
CA GLY A 143 9.42 4.07 -9.04
C GLY A 143 7.96 4.44 -9.31
N ASN A 144 7.75 5.28 -10.31
CA ASN A 144 6.44 5.82 -10.67
C ASN A 144 5.71 4.98 -11.72
N LEU A 145 6.41 4.07 -12.41
CA LEU A 145 5.85 3.30 -13.51
C LEU A 145 4.65 2.44 -13.08
N ALA A 146 4.80 1.66 -12.01
CA ALA A 146 3.75 0.75 -11.58
C ALA A 146 2.47 1.49 -11.14
N PRO A 147 2.52 2.48 -10.24
CA PRO A 147 1.34 3.26 -9.86
C PRO A 147 0.69 3.98 -11.05
N THR A 148 1.48 4.48 -12.00
CA THR A 148 0.96 5.20 -13.15
C THR A 148 0.27 4.27 -14.15
N TYR A 149 0.85 3.12 -14.48
CA TYR A 149 0.19 2.12 -15.33
C TYR A 149 -1.10 1.62 -14.69
N MET A 150 -1.08 1.38 -13.37
CA MET A 150 -2.29 0.99 -12.64
C MET A 150 -3.37 2.06 -12.74
N LEU A 151 -3.00 3.33 -12.57
CA LEU A 151 -3.92 4.45 -12.72
C LEU A 151 -4.55 4.50 -14.12
N CYS A 152 -3.74 4.33 -15.16
CA CYS A 152 -4.20 4.27 -16.55
C CYS A 152 -5.17 3.09 -16.76
N TYR A 153 -4.82 1.90 -16.27
CA TYR A 153 -5.67 0.70 -16.35
C TYR A 153 -7.03 0.93 -15.68
N LEU A 154 -7.06 1.48 -14.46
CA LEU A 154 -8.28 1.79 -13.72
C LEU A 154 -9.18 2.85 -14.40
N ASN A 155 -8.64 3.57 -15.36
CA ASN A 155 -9.35 4.54 -16.19
C ASN A 155 -9.62 4.05 -17.63
N GLY A 156 -9.49 2.75 -17.88
CA GLY A 156 -9.90 2.09 -19.13
C GLY A 156 -8.81 1.92 -20.19
N PHE A 157 -7.53 2.07 -19.83
CA PHE A 157 -6.41 1.75 -20.71
C PHE A 157 -5.99 0.30 -20.44
N GLU A 158 -6.68 -0.66 -21.04
CA GLU A 158 -6.47 -2.10 -20.76
C GLU A 158 -5.04 -2.54 -21.04
N GLU A 159 -4.41 -2.04 -22.10
CA GLU A 159 -3.02 -2.33 -22.46
C GLU A 159 -2.00 -1.89 -21.39
N ALA A 160 -2.37 -0.98 -20.50
CA ALA A 160 -1.49 -0.54 -19.42
C ALA A 160 -1.15 -1.67 -18.45
N LEU A 161 -2.07 -2.60 -18.21
CA LEU A 161 -1.83 -3.76 -17.35
C LEU A 161 -0.86 -4.75 -18.01
N ASP A 162 -0.98 -4.97 -19.31
CA ASP A 162 -0.07 -5.84 -20.07
C ASP A 162 1.35 -5.27 -20.07
N LYS A 163 1.48 -3.95 -20.25
CA LYS A 163 2.79 -3.27 -20.17
C LYS A 163 3.39 -3.41 -18.78
N LEU A 164 2.61 -3.19 -17.71
CA LEU A 164 3.07 -3.35 -16.35
C LEU A 164 3.55 -4.79 -16.07
N ASN A 165 2.82 -5.79 -16.54
CA ASN A 165 3.20 -7.19 -16.37
C ASN A 165 4.56 -7.50 -17.02
N LYS A 166 4.80 -6.99 -18.23
CA LYS A 166 6.09 -7.15 -18.95
C LYS A 166 7.24 -6.47 -18.19
N LEU A 167 6.98 -5.33 -17.58
CA LEU A 167 7.98 -4.54 -16.86
C LEU A 167 8.25 -5.02 -15.42
N THR A 168 7.40 -5.88 -14.87
CA THR A 168 7.44 -6.25 -13.45
C THR A 168 8.82 -6.75 -12.99
N VAL A 169 9.49 -7.58 -13.79
CA VAL A 169 10.80 -8.15 -13.44
C VAL A 169 11.86 -7.05 -13.42
N VAL A 170 11.85 -6.20 -14.43
CA VAL A 170 12.83 -5.12 -14.58
C VAL A 170 12.66 -4.06 -13.51
N ILE A 171 11.42 -3.65 -13.24
CA ILE A 171 11.11 -2.66 -12.19
C ILE A 171 11.62 -3.12 -10.82
N LYS A 172 11.45 -4.39 -10.47
CA LYS A 172 11.92 -4.95 -9.19
C LYS A 172 13.41 -4.82 -8.94
N GLN A 173 14.20 -4.76 -10.02
CA GLN A 173 15.66 -4.72 -9.94
C GLN A 173 16.19 -3.30 -9.69
N HIS A 174 15.36 -2.27 -9.84
CA HIS A 174 15.83 -0.89 -9.84
C HIS A 174 15.82 -0.21 -8.47
N SER A 175 14.81 -0.44 -7.64
CA SER A 175 14.76 0.11 -6.29
C SER A 175 13.62 -0.47 -5.45
N ASP A 176 13.72 -0.34 -4.13
CA ASP A 176 12.64 -0.73 -3.22
C ASP A 176 11.39 0.13 -3.40
N HIS A 177 11.57 1.40 -3.74
CA HIS A 177 10.45 2.29 -4.04
C HIS A 177 9.64 1.80 -5.25
N ALA A 178 10.34 1.35 -6.30
CA ALA A 178 9.71 0.71 -7.46
C ALA A 178 9.00 -0.60 -7.08
N TYR A 179 9.60 -1.36 -6.17
CA TYR A 179 9.00 -2.59 -5.66
C TYR A 179 7.74 -2.33 -4.82
N GLN A 180 7.71 -1.25 -4.02
CA GLN A 180 6.52 -0.87 -3.26
C GLN A 180 5.34 -0.53 -4.20
N GLY A 181 5.55 0.25 -5.24
CA GLY A 181 4.53 0.53 -6.25
C GLY A 181 3.95 -0.74 -6.91
N LEU A 182 4.78 -1.76 -7.14
CA LEU A 182 4.32 -3.07 -7.62
C LEU A 182 3.47 -3.83 -6.59
N LYS A 183 3.82 -3.75 -5.31
CA LYS A 183 3.02 -4.37 -4.24
C LYS A 183 1.63 -3.75 -4.18
N ASP A 184 1.54 -2.42 -4.16
CA ASP A 184 0.28 -1.69 -4.12
C ASP A 184 -0.61 -2.04 -5.31
N THR A 185 -0.03 -2.07 -6.51
CA THR A 185 -0.73 -2.50 -7.73
C THR A 185 -1.31 -3.92 -7.59
N ARG A 186 -0.55 -4.86 -7.06
CA ARG A 186 -1.01 -6.24 -6.86
C ARG A 186 -2.11 -6.34 -5.81
N ARG A 187 -2.02 -5.55 -4.75
CA ARG A 187 -3.07 -5.50 -3.71
C ARG A 187 -4.38 -5.01 -4.31
N ILE A 188 -4.36 -3.94 -5.09
CA ILE A 188 -5.54 -3.41 -5.79
C ILE A 188 -6.14 -4.49 -6.72
N LEU A 189 -5.32 -5.10 -7.60
CA LEU A 189 -5.80 -6.10 -8.55
C LEU A 189 -6.42 -7.32 -7.89
N ARG A 190 -5.86 -7.81 -6.79
CA ARG A 190 -6.43 -8.91 -6.04
C ARG A 190 -7.82 -8.56 -5.50
N LYS A 191 -7.95 -7.38 -4.90
CA LYS A 191 -9.21 -6.96 -4.28
C LYS A 191 -10.30 -6.71 -5.33
N ILE A 192 -10.00 -6.02 -6.43
CA ILE A 192 -10.98 -5.78 -7.51
C ILE A 192 -11.48 -7.08 -8.14
N LYS A 193 -10.64 -8.12 -8.21
CA LYS A 193 -11.04 -9.41 -8.79
C LYS A 193 -12.05 -10.17 -7.93
N TYR A 194 -12.13 -9.89 -6.63
CA TYR A 194 -12.99 -10.59 -5.68
C TYR A 194 -14.22 -9.77 -5.26
N HIS A 195 -14.36 -8.55 -5.77
CA HIS A 195 -15.52 -7.66 -5.60
C HIS A 195 -16.13 -7.25 -6.93
#